data_63e34a84069cffe5dc79d0d49b5eebee
#
_entry.id   63e34a84069cffe5dc79d0d49b5eebee
#
_cell.length_a   1.000
_cell.length_b   1.000
_cell.length_c   1.000
_cell.angle_alpha   90.00
_cell.angle_beta   90.00
_cell.angle_gamma   90.00
#
_symmetry.space_group_name_H-M   'P 1'
#
loop_
_entity.id
_entity.type
_entity.pdbx_description
1 polymer ?
#
loop_
_entity_poly.entity_id
_entity_poly.type
_entity_poly.pdbx_seq_one_letter_code
_entity_poly.pdbx_strand_id
1 'polypeptide(L)'
;EFVVVTIPEAMSVFETEHLISEIKKAEICLEHVVINGIIPAPAAKCSFCISQLKNQREYVKEIGEFGYKITEIPLFEHEIRGIDMLADFGDVIYGEGRGAETEIGNKIRGFLKFQKDKK
;
A
#
# COMPACT_ATOMS: atom_id res chain seq x y z
N GLU A 1 8.83 -17.82 -1.48
CA GLU A 1 7.62 -17.01 -1.56
C GLU A 1 7.90 -15.72 -2.34
N PHE A 2 6.99 -15.36 -3.24
CA PHE A 2 7.04 -14.09 -3.96
C PHE A 2 6.05 -13.10 -3.34
N VAL A 3 6.43 -11.83 -3.33
CA VAL A 3 5.56 -10.70 -3.02
C VAL A 3 5.51 -9.80 -4.25
N VAL A 4 4.31 -9.55 -4.76
CA VAL A 4 4.13 -8.60 -5.86
C VAL A 4 3.91 -7.22 -5.28
N VAL A 5 4.66 -6.24 -5.79
CA VAL A 5 4.49 -4.82 -5.44
C VAL A 5 3.94 -4.08 -6.66
N THR A 6 2.88 -3.34 -6.47
CA THR A 6 2.21 -2.57 -7.52
C THR A 6 1.83 -1.18 -7.02
N ILE A 7 1.34 -0.35 -7.92
CA ILE A 7 0.78 0.97 -7.61
C ILE A 7 -0.67 1.05 -8.10
N PRO A 8 -1.51 1.88 -7.50
CA PRO A 8 -2.93 1.95 -7.85
C PRO A 8 -3.19 2.81 -9.10
N GLU A 9 -2.74 2.32 -10.24
CA GLU A 9 -2.90 2.93 -11.56
C GLU A 9 -3.34 1.89 -12.60
N ALA A 10 -4.11 2.32 -13.61
CA ALA A 10 -4.71 1.42 -14.61
C ALA A 10 -3.70 0.46 -15.27
N MET A 11 -2.57 0.99 -15.75
CA MET A 11 -1.54 0.17 -16.40
C MET A 11 -0.90 -0.80 -15.43
N SER A 12 -0.67 -0.37 -14.19
CA SER A 12 -0.08 -1.22 -13.15
C SER A 12 -1.00 -2.35 -12.72
N VAL A 13 -2.30 -2.13 -12.69
CA VAL A 13 -3.30 -3.19 -12.44
C VAL A 13 -3.23 -4.25 -13.54
N PHE A 14 -3.24 -3.82 -14.80
CA PHE A 14 -3.13 -4.71 -15.95
C PHE A 14 -1.83 -5.53 -15.94
N GLU A 15 -0.69 -4.89 -15.71
CA GLU A 15 0.62 -5.54 -15.61
C GLU A 15 0.69 -6.51 -14.41
N THR A 16 0.05 -6.15 -13.31
CA THR A 16 -0.02 -7.00 -12.10
C THR A 16 -0.83 -8.27 -12.38
N GLU A 17 -1.97 -8.16 -13.04
CA GLU A 17 -2.78 -9.32 -13.44
C GLU A 17 -1.99 -10.26 -14.34
N HIS A 18 -1.30 -9.71 -15.34
CA HIS A 18 -0.45 -10.49 -16.25
C HIS A 18 0.70 -11.16 -15.49
N LEU A 19 1.42 -10.43 -14.62
CA LEU A 19 2.50 -10.97 -13.80
C LEU A 19 2.01 -12.13 -12.89
N ILE A 20 0.88 -11.96 -12.24
CA ILE A 20 0.27 -12.99 -11.40
C ILE A 20 -0.04 -14.25 -12.23
N SER A 21 -0.55 -14.07 -13.44
CA SER A 21 -0.81 -15.18 -14.36
C SER A 21 0.48 -15.96 -14.69
N GLU A 22 1.58 -15.26 -14.97
CA GLU A 22 2.87 -15.89 -15.26
C GLU A 22 3.48 -16.59 -14.03
N ILE A 23 3.36 -15.99 -12.84
CA ILE A 23 3.78 -16.59 -11.58
C ILE A 23 3.02 -17.89 -11.32
N LYS A 24 1.71 -17.91 -11.55
CA LYS A 24 0.88 -19.12 -11.43
C LYS A 24 1.30 -20.21 -12.41
N LYS A 25 1.56 -19.87 -13.68
CA LYS A 25 2.04 -20.83 -14.69
C LYS A 25 3.38 -21.43 -14.32
N ALA A 26 4.23 -20.67 -13.66
CA ALA A 26 5.53 -21.13 -13.17
C ALA A 26 5.44 -21.95 -11.87
N GLU A 27 4.22 -22.17 -11.34
CA GLU A 27 3.97 -22.87 -10.08
C GLU A 27 4.69 -22.25 -8.86
N ILE A 28 4.89 -20.93 -8.90
CA ILE A 28 5.53 -20.17 -7.81
C ILE A 28 4.47 -19.76 -6.80
N CYS A 29 4.77 -19.94 -5.52
CA CYS A 29 3.88 -19.53 -4.45
C CYS A 29 3.83 -17.98 -4.35
N LEU A 30 2.63 -17.43 -4.48
CA LEU A 30 2.31 -16.02 -4.28
C LEU A 30 1.15 -15.93 -3.29
N GLU A 31 1.36 -15.27 -2.17
CA GLU A 31 0.33 -15.08 -1.14
C GLU A 31 -0.02 -13.61 -0.91
N HIS A 32 0.88 -12.70 -1.25
CA HIS A 32 0.79 -11.30 -0.86
C HIS A 32 1.03 -10.34 -2.01
N VAL A 33 0.18 -9.32 -2.09
CA VAL A 33 0.33 -8.17 -2.99
C VAL A 33 0.41 -6.90 -2.16
N VAL A 34 1.41 -6.08 -2.41
CA VAL A 34 1.60 -4.77 -1.79
C VAL A 34 1.20 -3.69 -2.78
N ILE A 35 0.31 -2.79 -2.38
CA ILE A 35 -0.10 -1.63 -3.17
C ILE A 35 0.55 -0.38 -2.56
N ASN A 36 1.53 0.16 -3.27
CA ASN A 36 2.31 1.30 -2.79
C ASN A 36 1.77 2.64 -3.32
N GLY A 37 1.99 3.71 -2.56
CA GLY A 37 1.75 5.08 -3.01
C GLY A 37 0.30 5.54 -2.93
N ILE A 38 -0.48 5.06 -1.97
CA ILE A 38 -1.87 5.46 -1.78
C ILE A 38 -1.93 6.82 -1.09
N ILE A 39 -2.63 7.77 -1.69
CA ILE A 39 -2.85 9.10 -1.10
C ILE A 39 -3.60 8.96 0.23
N PRO A 40 -3.03 9.44 1.36
CA PRO A 40 -3.71 9.41 2.64
C PRO A 40 -4.98 10.26 2.60
N ALA A 41 -6.13 9.70 3.01
CA ALA A 41 -7.41 10.41 2.98
C ALA A 41 -7.37 11.78 3.71
N PRO A 42 -6.71 11.94 4.87
CA PRO A 42 -6.57 13.24 5.52
C PRO A 42 -5.77 14.28 4.73
N ALA A 43 -4.89 13.85 3.81
CA ALA A 43 -4.11 14.73 2.93
C ALA A 43 -4.87 15.14 1.66
N ALA A 44 -5.95 14.45 1.31
CA ALA A 44 -6.77 14.72 0.13
C ALA A 44 -7.70 15.91 0.37
N LYS A 45 -7.15 17.13 0.39
CA LYS A 45 -7.90 18.37 0.67
C LYS A 45 -8.28 19.17 -0.58
N CYS A 46 -7.54 19.02 -1.66
CA CYS A 46 -7.84 19.70 -2.93
C CYS A 46 -8.63 18.79 -3.87
N SER A 47 -9.32 19.37 -4.84
CA SER A 47 -10.12 18.64 -5.84
C SER A 47 -9.30 17.60 -6.60
N PHE A 48 -8.06 17.91 -6.94
CA PHE A 48 -7.14 16.98 -7.60
C PHE A 48 -6.82 15.79 -6.72
N CYS A 49 -6.40 16.01 -5.47
CA CYS A 49 -6.08 14.91 -4.53
C CYS A 49 -7.29 14.03 -4.23
N ILE A 50 -8.48 14.62 -4.11
CA ILE A 50 -9.73 13.88 -3.89
C ILE A 50 -10.05 12.99 -5.09
N SER A 51 -9.93 13.54 -6.31
CA SER A 51 -10.16 12.79 -7.55
C SER A 51 -9.16 11.64 -7.71
N GLN A 52 -7.87 11.89 -7.44
CA GLN A 52 -6.84 10.86 -7.49
C GLN A 52 -7.09 9.75 -6.48
N LEU A 53 -7.42 10.11 -5.23
CA LEU A 53 -7.74 9.11 -4.21
C LEU A 53 -8.94 8.25 -4.60
N LYS A 54 -9.98 8.85 -5.19
CA LYS A 54 -11.14 8.11 -5.69
C LYS A 54 -10.74 7.07 -6.73
N ASN A 55 -9.94 7.46 -7.72
CA ASN A 55 -9.44 6.56 -8.76
C ASN A 55 -8.57 5.45 -8.15
N GLN A 56 -7.67 5.80 -7.23
CA GLN A 56 -6.85 4.81 -6.53
C GLN A 56 -7.70 3.78 -5.79
N ARG A 57 -8.80 4.18 -5.14
CA ARG A 57 -9.69 3.26 -4.43
C ARG A 57 -10.39 2.27 -5.36
N GLU A 58 -10.73 2.68 -6.57
CA GLU A 58 -11.26 1.76 -7.59
C GLU A 58 -10.22 0.71 -7.99
N TYR A 59 -8.97 1.11 -8.24
CA TYR A 59 -7.88 0.18 -8.56
C TYR A 59 -7.49 -0.75 -7.39
N VAL A 60 -7.48 -0.24 -6.16
CA VAL A 60 -7.27 -1.08 -4.97
C VAL A 60 -8.34 -2.17 -4.87
N LYS A 61 -9.61 -1.83 -5.14
CA LYS A 61 -10.71 -2.80 -5.18
C LYS A 61 -10.48 -3.86 -6.26
N GLU A 62 -10.10 -3.44 -7.46
CA GLU A 62 -9.83 -4.33 -8.60
C GLU A 62 -8.68 -5.30 -8.28
N ILE A 63 -7.58 -4.80 -7.71
CA ILE A 63 -6.46 -5.66 -7.26
C ILE A 63 -6.92 -6.63 -6.17
N GLY A 64 -7.80 -6.20 -5.27
CA GLY A 64 -8.39 -7.04 -4.22
C GLY A 64 -9.17 -8.23 -4.76
N GLU A 65 -9.75 -8.10 -5.96
CA GLU A 65 -10.49 -9.18 -6.64
C GLU A 65 -9.58 -10.31 -7.14
N PHE A 66 -8.26 -10.10 -7.20
CA PHE A 66 -7.31 -11.16 -7.54
C PHE A 66 -7.18 -12.26 -6.46
N GLY A 67 -7.71 -12.01 -5.25
CA GLY A 67 -7.83 -13.02 -4.20
C GLY A 67 -6.58 -13.25 -3.35
N TYR A 68 -5.66 -12.28 -3.33
CA TYR A 68 -4.46 -12.30 -2.51
C TYR A 68 -4.59 -11.44 -1.25
N LYS A 69 -3.74 -11.68 -0.28
CA LYS A 69 -3.61 -10.81 0.87
C LYS A 69 -3.03 -9.47 0.44
N ILE A 70 -3.69 -8.38 0.79
CA ILE A 70 -3.32 -7.02 0.37
C ILE A 70 -2.73 -6.25 1.54
N THR A 71 -1.61 -5.57 1.29
CA THR A 71 -1.08 -4.51 2.16
C THR A 71 -1.06 -3.20 1.39
N GLU A 72 -1.74 -2.20 1.91
CA GLU A 72 -1.76 -0.85 1.36
C GLU A 72 -0.69 0.01 2.05
N ILE A 73 0.18 0.65 1.26
CA ILE A 73 1.21 1.56 1.76
C ILE A 73 0.86 2.99 1.38
N PRO A 74 0.75 3.90 2.35
CA PRO A 74 0.46 5.30 2.06
C PRO A 74 1.62 5.99 1.36
N LEU A 75 1.32 6.98 0.54
CA LEU A 75 2.30 7.92 0.01
C LEU A 75 2.81 8.80 1.16
N PHE A 76 4.12 8.83 1.34
CA PHE A 76 4.78 9.63 2.38
C PHE A 76 5.09 11.05 1.88
N GLU A 77 5.11 12.01 2.78
CA GLU A 77 5.46 13.41 2.46
C GLU A 77 6.93 13.57 2.03
N HIS A 78 7.79 12.66 2.50
CA HIS A 78 9.24 12.68 2.26
C HIS A 78 9.72 11.33 1.77
N GLU A 79 10.86 11.31 1.07
CA GLU A 79 11.54 10.08 0.74
C GLU A 79 11.97 9.34 2.00
N ILE A 80 11.81 8.03 2.00
CA ILE A 80 12.25 7.17 3.10
C ILE A 80 13.76 6.98 2.99
N ARG A 81 14.49 7.55 3.93
CA ARG A 81 15.97 7.48 3.99
C ARG A 81 16.45 7.24 5.41
N GLY A 82 17.52 6.43 5.51
CA GLY A 82 18.12 6.10 6.78
C GLY A 82 17.41 5.01 7.56
N ILE A 83 18.05 4.52 8.60
CA ILE A 83 17.63 3.32 9.34
C ILE A 83 16.30 3.56 10.08
N ASP A 84 16.15 4.74 10.69
CA ASP A 84 14.95 5.05 11.48
C ASP A 84 13.68 5.09 10.59
N MET A 85 13.75 5.78 9.44
CA MET A 85 12.63 5.84 8.50
C MET A 85 12.34 4.48 7.85
N LEU A 86 13.35 3.66 7.62
CA LEU A 86 13.18 2.29 7.12
C LEU A 86 12.53 1.38 8.17
N ALA A 87 12.85 1.57 9.45
CA ALA A 87 12.21 0.84 10.54
C ALA A 87 10.71 1.20 10.62
N ASP A 88 10.38 2.49 10.57
CA ASP A 88 8.98 2.97 10.55
C ASP A 88 8.21 2.44 9.33
N PHE A 89 8.86 2.41 8.17
CA PHE A 89 8.28 1.83 6.95
C PHE A 89 8.03 0.33 7.10
N GLY A 90 8.96 -0.38 7.73
CA GLY A 90 8.79 -1.80 8.07
C GLY A 90 7.56 -2.03 8.96
N ASP A 91 7.33 -1.19 9.94
CA ASP A 91 6.15 -1.27 10.81
C ASP A 91 4.84 -1.07 10.03
N VAL A 92 4.83 -0.22 9.02
CA VAL A 92 3.67 -0.05 8.12
C VAL A 92 3.37 -1.34 7.36
N ILE A 93 4.41 -2.01 6.85
CA ILE A 93 4.26 -3.23 6.04
C ILE A 93 3.86 -4.42 6.90
N TYR A 94 4.49 -4.60 8.06
CA TYR A 94 4.34 -5.79 8.89
C TYR A 94 3.31 -5.65 10.01
N GLY A 95 2.82 -4.44 10.27
CA GLY A 95 1.72 -4.19 11.21
C GLY A 95 2.06 -4.42 12.69
N GLU A 96 3.33 -4.52 13.05
CA GLU A 96 3.78 -4.73 14.42
C GLU A 96 4.75 -3.62 14.85
N GLY A 97 4.37 -2.89 15.91
CA GLY A 97 5.14 -1.80 16.46
C GLY A 97 6.46 -2.23 17.09
N ARG A 98 7.46 -2.43 16.27
CA ARG A 98 8.87 -2.54 16.68
C ARG A 98 9.71 -1.32 16.30
N GLY A 99 9.07 -0.30 15.70
CA GLY A 99 9.71 0.96 15.37
C GLY A 99 9.89 1.85 16.59
N ALA A 100 10.99 2.59 16.62
CA ALA A 100 11.14 3.68 17.56
C ALA A 100 9.94 4.64 17.49
N GLU A 101 9.61 5.30 18.59
CA GLU A 101 8.58 6.33 18.65
C GLU A 101 9.01 7.57 17.86
N THR A 102 8.99 7.47 16.52
CA THR A 102 9.30 8.58 15.65
C THR A 102 8.03 9.36 15.31
N GLU A 103 8.20 10.63 14.95
CA GLU A 103 7.09 11.49 14.53
C GLU A 103 6.35 10.90 13.32
N ILE A 104 7.10 10.29 12.39
CA ILE A 104 6.56 9.63 11.20
C ILE A 104 5.76 8.38 11.58
N GLY A 105 6.30 7.52 12.44
CA GLY A 105 5.62 6.32 12.91
C GLY A 105 4.30 6.65 13.62
N ASN A 106 4.25 7.74 14.38
CA ASN A 106 3.02 8.20 15.05
C ASN A 106 1.98 8.71 14.04
N LYS A 107 2.40 9.46 13.01
CA LYS A 107 1.50 9.91 11.92
C LYS A 107 0.94 8.72 11.14
N ILE A 108 1.76 7.73 10.84
CA ILE A 108 1.37 6.52 10.10
C ILE A 108 0.43 5.67 10.94
N ARG A 109 0.71 5.45 12.23
CA ARG A 109 -0.19 4.73 13.14
C ARG A 109 -1.55 5.41 13.27
N GLY A 110 -1.58 6.74 13.34
CA GLY A 110 -2.82 7.51 13.31
C GLY A 110 -3.64 7.29 12.04
N PHE A 111 -2.97 7.22 10.90
CA PHE A 111 -3.61 6.95 9.61
C PHE A 111 -4.17 5.52 9.53
N LEU A 112 -3.41 4.52 9.93
CA LEU A 112 -3.84 3.12 9.92
C LEU A 112 -5.01 2.88 10.88
N LYS A 113 -5.00 3.53 12.05
CA LYS A 113 -6.11 3.48 13.01
C LYS A 113 -7.39 4.07 12.41
N PHE A 114 -7.26 5.22 11.74
CA PHE A 114 -8.39 5.88 11.07
C PHE A 114 -9.01 5.02 9.96
N GLN A 115 -8.23 4.21 9.26
CA GLN A 115 -8.75 3.27 8.26
C GLN A 115 -9.49 2.08 8.89
N LYS A 116 -9.01 1.58 10.03
CA LYS A 116 -9.68 0.48 10.75
C LYS A 116 -11.05 0.91 11.32
N ASP A 117 -11.17 2.15 11.78
CA ASP A 117 -12.40 2.67 12.35
C ASP A 117 -13.49 3.01 11.30
N LYS A 118 -13.13 3.01 10.01
CA LYS A 118 -14.09 3.20 8.88
C LYS A 118 -14.61 1.90 8.25
N LYS A 119 -14.14 0.79 8.70
CA LYS A 119 -14.69 -0.53 8.35
C LYS A 119 -15.73 -0.96 9.36
#